data_fc77a8bb4c5af87f81347d5989c6c718
#
_entry.id   fc77a8bb4c5af87f81347d5989c6c718
#
_cell.length_a   1.000
_cell.length_b   1.000
_cell.length_c   1.000
_cell.angle_alpha   90.00
_cell.angle_beta   90.00
_cell.angle_gamma   90.00
#
_symmetry.space_group_name_H-M   'P 1'
#
loop_
_entity.id
_entity.type
_entity.pdbx_description
1 polymer ?
#
loop_
_entity_poly.entity_id
_entity_poly.type
_entity_poly.pdbx_seq_one_letter_code
_entity_poly.pdbx_strand_id
1 'polypeptide(L)'
;MVHAAVADLAKHLGPERVLTGERIPPRYRLDALRAHRGTRLPVAGVRPAAVVVPRSPHDVSSVVRFAREAGFNVVPWGGGTGLMGGARPRDDSIVLDLRRMHRVRSIDRASCTAIAEAGIVLEGLDRRLRRRGLSLGHDPWSRPRATLGGAIGTNGLGYAGYLRGSMGDQVLGLEVVLADGTILRTRAAARSTTGLDLKRLFIGTEGTLGIVTAATIRAFPIPEREDVRSFEIPDFTTGFTAVSRIYDDGLVPSVMELDESFPAPALPWSSDEGPPTLHLGFAGKREVVGASWRGANARLRRSRAKRLPAREARAFWRRRHAIIYHHDEVAPGVTSADRLLANTIFDYAHVALPRSKVLAFRRSALSIVRRHRVAPIGFGTWTQPELVSLEMVRPVRADREEAREAVADAIDEVLRRALALGGSIEYVHGVGVKLTHLLAEELGEGLDLARKVKRALDPAGTLNPGKAGF
;
A
#
# COMPACT_ATOMS: atom_id res chain seq x y z
N MET A 1 -14.58 27.03 20.92
CA MET A 1 -13.18 26.72 21.33
C MET A 1 -12.33 26.21 20.14
N VAL A 2 -12.72 25.20 19.39
CA VAL A 2 -11.94 24.64 18.24
C VAL A 2 -11.56 25.72 17.22
N HIS A 3 -12.51 26.57 16.79
CA HIS A 3 -12.25 27.63 15.80
C HIS A 3 -11.24 28.68 16.27
N ALA A 4 -11.26 29.04 17.54
CA ALA A 4 -10.32 30.02 18.11
C ALA A 4 -8.89 29.46 18.16
N ALA A 5 -8.73 28.21 18.62
CA ALA A 5 -7.42 27.56 18.68
C ALA A 5 -6.78 27.41 17.28
N VAL A 6 -7.56 26.93 16.29
CA VAL A 6 -7.07 26.79 14.91
C VAL A 6 -6.77 28.14 14.25
N ALA A 7 -7.43 29.23 14.66
CA ALA A 7 -7.13 30.58 14.18
C ALA A 7 -5.72 31.05 14.58
N ASP A 8 -5.25 30.67 15.78
CA ASP A 8 -3.87 31.00 16.21
C ASP A 8 -2.83 30.22 15.41
N LEU A 9 -3.11 28.96 15.08
CA LEU A 9 -2.25 28.20 14.16
C LEU A 9 -2.20 28.85 12.77
N ALA A 10 -3.31 29.39 12.27
CA ALA A 10 -3.38 30.11 10.99
C ALA A 10 -2.56 31.43 11.02
N LYS A 11 -2.55 32.16 12.14
CA LYS A 11 -1.70 33.35 12.28
C LYS A 11 -0.21 33.00 12.20
N HIS A 12 0.18 31.87 12.79
CA HIS A 12 1.57 31.45 12.83
C HIS A 12 2.08 30.89 11.47
N LEU A 13 1.25 30.09 10.79
CA LEU A 13 1.66 29.42 9.56
C LEU A 13 1.25 30.15 8.27
N GLY A 14 0.33 31.08 8.36
CA GLY A 14 -0.34 31.73 7.23
C GLY A 14 -1.75 31.17 6.98
N PRO A 15 -2.76 32.04 6.81
CA PRO A 15 -4.17 31.64 6.68
C PRO A 15 -4.48 30.83 5.42
N GLU A 16 -3.66 30.97 4.37
CA GLU A 16 -3.77 30.21 3.14
C GLU A 16 -3.33 28.74 3.29
N ARG A 17 -2.62 28.42 4.37
CA ARG A 17 -2.07 27.10 4.67
C ARG A 17 -2.92 26.32 5.67
N VAL A 18 -3.92 26.94 6.25
CA VAL A 18 -4.83 26.35 7.24
C VAL A 18 -6.26 26.45 6.73
N LEU A 19 -6.84 25.31 6.37
CA LEU A 19 -8.21 25.21 5.87
C LEU A 19 -9.13 24.75 7.00
N THR A 20 -10.28 25.42 7.16
CA THR A 20 -11.29 25.11 8.19
C THR A 20 -12.70 25.13 7.58
N GLY A 21 -13.66 24.49 8.22
CA GLY A 21 -15.07 24.53 7.85
C GLY A 21 -15.32 24.16 6.39
N GLU A 22 -16.05 25.00 5.66
CA GLU A 22 -16.40 24.76 4.25
C GLU A 22 -15.20 24.84 3.28
N ARG A 23 -14.09 25.45 3.72
CA ARG A 23 -12.86 25.48 2.92
C ARG A 23 -12.13 24.12 2.84
N ILE A 24 -12.54 23.12 3.66
CA ILE A 24 -11.95 21.79 3.65
C ILE A 24 -12.53 20.97 2.48
N PRO A 25 -11.73 20.63 1.46
CA PRO A 25 -12.17 19.80 0.36
C PRO A 25 -12.64 18.41 0.81
N PRO A 26 -13.68 17.83 0.17
CA PRO A 26 -14.22 16.51 0.52
C PRO A 26 -13.20 15.37 0.54
N ARG A 27 -12.17 15.42 -0.29
CA ARG A 27 -11.10 14.40 -0.37
C ARG A 27 -10.38 14.13 0.96
N TYR A 28 -10.38 15.08 1.90
CA TYR A 28 -9.74 14.88 3.22
C TYR A 28 -10.64 14.19 4.25
N ARG A 29 -11.88 13.84 3.88
CA ARG A 29 -12.80 13.13 4.77
C ARG A 29 -12.58 11.62 4.77
N LEU A 30 -12.02 11.07 3.68
CA LEU A 30 -11.76 9.65 3.48
C LEU A 30 -10.52 9.48 2.60
N ASP A 31 -9.76 8.41 2.81
CA ASP A 31 -8.81 7.89 1.83
C ASP A 31 -9.52 6.99 0.79
N ALA A 32 -8.84 5.99 0.22
CA ALA A 32 -9.44 5.09 -0.75
C ALA A 32 -10.28 3.94 -0.13
N LEU A 33 -10.43 3.89 1.21
CA LEU A 33 -11.40 3.04 1.89
C LEU A 33 -12.80 3.67 1.77
N ARG A 34 -13.53 3.33 0.71
CA ARG A 34 -14.79 3.95 0.27
C ARG A 34 -16.02 3.06 0.54
N ALA A 35 -17.22 3.60 0.24
CA ALA A 35 -18.51 2.96 0.48
C ALA A 35 -18.72 1.62 -0.27
N HIS A 36 -17.96 1.39 -1.33
CA HIS A 36 -18.01 0.14 -2.10
C HIS A 36 -17.11 -0.96 -1.53
N ARG A 37 -16.45 -0.72 -0.37
CA ARG A 37 -15.57 -1.70 0.29
C ARG A 37 -16.29 -2.47 1.38
N GLY A 38 -15.88 -3.73 1.58
CA GLY A 38 -16.33 -4.59 2.67
C GLY A 38 -15.71 -4.12 4.00
N THR A 39 -16.48 -3.38 4.77
CA THR A 39 -16.03 -2.87 6.09
C THR A 39 -17.23 -2.55 6.97
N ARG A 40 -17.11 -2.81 8.28
CA ARG A 40 -18.10 -2.39 9.30
C ARG A 40 -17.93 -0.94 9.74
N LEU A 41 -16.89 -0.26 9.23
CA LEU A 41 -16.64 1.14 9.56
C LEU A 41 -17.68 2.04 8.88
N PRO A 42 -18.08 3.16 9.51
CA PRO A 42 -18.95 4.15 8.89
C PRO A 42 -18.33 4.62 7.57
N VAL A 43 -19.09 4.60 6.48
CA VAL A 43 -18.61 5.02 5.15
C VAL A 43 -18.76 6.51 4.89
N ALA A 44 -19.56 7.20 5.69
CA ALA A 44 -19.59 8.66 5.67
C ALA A 44 -18.23 9.20 6.14
N GLY A 45 -17.61 10.02 5.31
CA GLY A 45 -16.36 10.67 5.67
C GLY A 45 -16.60 11.71 6.78
N VAL A 46 -15.69 11.76 7.73
CA VAL A 46 -15.71 12.75 8.80
C VAL A 46 -14.95 13.99 8.35
N ARG A 47 -15.53 15.18 8.57
CA ARG A 47 -14.84 16.46 8.32
C ARG A 47 -13.85 16.68 9.45
N PRO A 48 -12.53 16.80 9.19
CA PRO A 48 -11.56 17.11 10.22
C PRO A 48 -11.74 18.55 10.75
N ALA A 49 -11.21 18.83 11.95
CA ALA A 49 -11.20 20.17 12.53
C ALA A 49 -10.45 21.17 11.63
N ALA A 50 -9.33 20.75 11.05
CA ALA A 50 -8.56 21.55 10.10
C ALA A 50 -7.77 20.68 9.13
N VAL A 51 -7.35 21.28 8.01
CA VAL A 51 -6.32 20.77 7.13
C VAL A 51 -5.17 21.77 7.10
N VAL A 52 -3.97 21.32 7.42
CA VAL A 52 -2.76 22.15 7.38
C VAL A 52 -1.81 21.64 6.29
N VAL A 53 -1.25 22.59 5.53
CA VAL A 53 -0.35 22.32 4.41
C VAL A 53 1.06 22.83 4.76
N PRO A 54 1.91 22.03 5.43
CA PRO A 54 3.26 22.42 5.82
C PRO A 54 4.18 22.50 4.61
N ARG A 55 5.24 23.32 4.72
CA ARG A 55 6.28 23.50 3.70
C ARG A 55 7.68 23.08 4.20
N SER A 56 7.80 22.82 5.49
CA SER A 56 9.06 22.46 6.14
C SER A 56 8.84 21.48 7.32
N PRO A 57 9.89 20.76 7.76
CA PRO A 57 9.84 19.96 8.99
C PRO A 57 9.52 20.79 10.23
N HIS A 58 9.91 22.07 10.26
CA HIS A 58 9.60 22.99 11.36
C HIS A 58 8.11 23.32 11.42
N ASP A 59 7.45 23.50 10.27
CA ASP A 59 5.98 23.67 10.23
C ASP A 59 5.29 22.43 10.80
N VAL A 60 5.74 21.22 10.40
CA VAL A 60 5.21 19.96 10.93
C VAL A 60 5.40 19.89 12.45
N SER A 61 6.58 20.24 12.94
CA SER A 61 6.91 20.30 14.37
C SER A 61 5.97 21.27 15.12
N SER A 62 5.75 22.46 14.57
CA SER A 62 4.85 23.47 15.17
C SER A 62 3.40 22.95 15.24
N VAL A 63 2.91 22.30 14.16
CA VAL A 63 1.55 21.71 14.15
C VAL A 63 1.40 20.59 15.17
N VAL A 64 2.40 19.71 15.29
CA VAL A 64 2.36 18.58 16.23
C VAL A 64 2.35 19.09 17.68
N ARG A 65 3.21 20.06 18.01
CA ARG A 65 3.22 20.70 19.36
C ARG A 65 1.89 21.36 19.66
N PHE A 66 1.39 22.18 18.74
CA PHE A 66 0.10 22.84 18.87
C PHE A 66 -1.03 21.82 19.11
N ALA A 67 -1.08 20.74 18.28
CA ALA A 67 -2.11 19.72 18.40
C ALA A 67 -2.09 19.04 19.78
N ARG A 68 -0.88 18.68 20.27
CA ARG A 68 -0.70 18.08 21.58
C ARG A 68 -1.18 19.01 22.71
N GLU A 69 -0.83 20.30 22.65
CA GLU A 69 -1.18 21.29 23.68
C GLU A 69 -2.68 21.62 23.67
N ALA A 70 -3.29 21.68 22.49
CA ALA A 70 -4.70 22.02 22.31
C ALA A 70 -5.65 20.80 22.30
N GLY A 71 -5.14 19.58 22.50
CA GLY A 71 -5.94 18.36 22.56
C GLY A 71 -6.47 17.86 21.21
N PHE A 72 -5.84 18.27 20.10
CA PHE A 72 -6.12 17.72 18.76
C PHE A 72 -5.26 16.50 18.49
N ASN A 73 -5.73 15.65 17.56
CA ASN A 73 -4.87 14.64 16.97
C ASN A 73 -4.41 15.05 15.55
N VAL A 74 -3.29 14.46 15.10
CA VAL A 74 -2.68 14.75 13.79
C VAL A 74 -2.75 13.52 12.91
N VAL A 75 -3.35 13.65 11.72
CA VAL A 75 -3.43 12.59 10.70
C VAL A 75 -2.57 12.99 9.51
N PRO A 76 -1.44 12.31 9.23
CA PRO A 76 -0.63 12.60 8.08
C PRO A 76 -1.35 12.20 6.79
N TRP A 77 -1.27 13.08 5.79
CA TRP A 77 -1.89 12.88 4.48
C TRP A 77 -0.86 12.99 3.36
N GLY A 78 -0.84 11.97 2.49
CA GLY A 78 -0.04 11.94 1.27
C GLY A 78 -0.92 11.96 0.03
N GLY A 79 -0.90 10.88 -0.77
CA GLY A 79 -1.69 10.73 -1.99
C GLY A 79 -3.17 10.38 -1.77
N GLY A 80 -3.60 10.04 -0.55
CA GLY A 80 -4.95 9.56 -0.25
C GLY A 80 -5.28 8.20 -0.90
N THR A 81 -4.26 7.40 -1.22
CA THR A 81 -4.37 6.13 -1.95
C THR A 81 -4.50 4.91 -1.02
N GLY A 82 -4.46 5.10 0.29
CA GLY A 82 -4.56 4.03 1.28
C GLY A 82 -5.93 3.35 1.26
N LEU A 83 -5.96 2.02 1.33
CA LEU A 83 -7.16 1.21 1.21
C LEU A 83 -7.65 0.67 2.56
N MET A 84 -6.90 0.93 3.63
CA MET A 84 -7.19 0.43 4.98
C MET A 84 -7.66 1.52 5.96
N GLY A 85 -7.81 2.77 5.48
CA GLY A 85 -8.25 3.88 6.33
C GLY A 85 -7.14 4.49 7.18
N GLY A 86 -5.87 4.30 6.81
CA GLY A 86 -4.71 4.84 7.54
C GLY A 86 -4.64 6.36 7.58
N ALA A 87 -5.17 7.05 6.56
CA ALA A 87 -5.26 8.51 6.49
C ALA A 87 -6.67 9.06 6.83
N ARG A 88 -7.56 8.23 7.35
CA ARG A 88 -8.93 8.64 7.68
C ARG A 88 -8.95 9.48 8.95
N PRO A 89 -9.48 10.74 8.91
CA PRO A 89 -9.54 11.61 10.09
C PRO A 89 -10.72 11.28 11.02
N ARG A 90 -10.66 11.82 12.22
CA ARG A 90 -11.76 12.02 13.15
C ARG A 90 -12.19 13.49 13.10
N ASP A 91 -13.27 13.87 13.76
CA ASP A 91 -13.76 15.25 13.84
C ASP A 91 -12.80 16.20 14.60
N ASP A 92 -12.04 15.65 15.54
CA ASP A 92 -10.99 16.33 16.31
C ASP A 92 -9.60 16.28 15.63
N SER A 93 -9.51 15.85 14.37
CA SER A 93 -8.23 15.72 13.69
C SER A 93 -7.79 17.01 12.99
N ILE A 94 -6.49 17.27 13.04
CA ILE A 94 -5.78 18.14 12.10
C ILE A 94 -5.16 17.22 11.03
N VAL A 95 -5.68 17.28 9.82
CA VAL A 95 -5.08 16.58 8.67
C VAL A 95 -3.85 17.36 8.20
N LEU A 96 -2.70 16.70 8.17
CA LEU A 96 -1.43 17.29 7.79
C LEU A 96 -1.08 16.89 6.35
N ASP A 97 -1.42 17.73 5.37
CA ASP A 97 -1.15 17.46 3.94
C ASP A 97 0.30 17.75 3.59
N LEU A 98 1.11 16.71 3.50
CA LEU A 98 2.54 16.79 3.24
C LEU A 98 2.91 17.03 1.77
N ARG A 99 1.96 17.06 0.84
CA ARG A 99 2.23 17.11 -0.62
C ARG A 99 2.97 18.36 -1.09
N ARG A 100 3.03 19.44 -0.30
CA ARG A 100 3.88 20.61 -0.59
C ARG A 100 5.34 20.40 -0.22
N MET A 101 5.66 19.37 0.56
CA MET A 101 7.01 18.94 0.85
C MET A 101 7.44 17.88 -0.20
N HIS A 102 7.76 18.30 -1.41
CA HIS A 102 7.97 17.43 -2.57
C HIS A 102 9.31 17.64 -3.29
N ARG A 103 10.28 18.23 -2.62
CA ARG A 103 11.61 18.47 -3.20
C ARG A 103 12.45 17.20 -3.19
N VAL A 104 13.23 16.97 -4.24
CA VAL A 104 14.40 16.10 -4.21
C VAL A 104 15.57 16.95 -3.76
N ARG A 105 16.06 16.71 -2.55
CA ARG A 105 17.13 17.50 -1.94
C ARG A 105 18.48 17.19 -2.57
N SER A 106 18.74 15.90 -2.88
CA SER A 106 19.94 15.45 -3.60
C SER A 106 19.73 14.13 -4.31
N ILE A 107 20.52 13.87 -5.34
CA ILE A 107 20.67 12.57 -6.00
C ILE A 107 22.17 12.32 -6.13
N ASP A 108 22.65 11.27 -5.48
CA ASP A 108 24.03 10.78 -5.60
C ASP A 108 24.05 9.55 -6.50
N ARG A 109 24.55 9.73 -7.72
CA ARG A 109 24.64 8.65 -8.71
C ARG A 109 25.71 7.62 -8.34
N ALA A 110 26.80 8.04 -7.73
CA ALA A 110 27.91 7.15 -7.37
C ALA A 110 27.46 6.18 -6.26
N SER A 111 26.74 6.70 -5.26
CA SER A 111 26.19 5.92 -4.15
C SER A 111 24.85 5.25 -4.49
N CYS A 112 24.26 5.57 -5.64
CA CYS A 112 22.90 5.14 -6.01
C CYS A 112 21.87 5.48 -4.92
N THR A 113 21.86 6.74 -4.44
CA THR A 113 20.95 7.20 -3.39
C THR A 113 20.27 8.51 -3.76
N ALA A 114 19.15 8.80 -3.12
CA ALA A 114 18.50 10.10 -3.20
C ALA A 114 17.93 10.50 -1.84
N ILE A 115 17.95 11.82 -1.56
CA ILE A 115 17.25 12.42 -0.43
C ILE A 115 16.03 13.15 -0.98
N ALA A 116 14.84 12.74 -0.56
CA ALA A 116 13.60 13.33 -1.03
C ALA A 116 12.62 13.58 0.13
N GLU A 117 11.81 14.62 -0.02
CA GLU A 117 10.77 14.98 0.94
C GLU A 117 9.56 14.04 0.81
N ALA A 118 8.87 13.80 1.94
CA ALA A 118 7.85 12.76 2.08
C ALA A 118 6.60 12.94 1.19
N GLY A 119 6.28 14.18 0.84
CA GLY A 119 5.12 14.51 0.01
C GLY A 119 5.36 14.36 -1.50
N ILE A 120 6.56 13.97 -1.93
CA ILE A 120 6.85 13.76 -3.35
C ILE A 120 6.07 12.55 -3.87
N VAL A 121 5.37 12.72 -5.00
CA VAL A 121 4.72 11.60 -5.69
C VAL A 121 5.79 10.67 -6.27
N LEU A 122 5.62 9.36 -6.09
CA LEU A 122 6.58 8.33 -6.49
C LEU A 122 6.95 8.41 -7.97
N GLU A 123 5.97 8.64 -8.86
CA GLU A 123 6.23 8.82 -10.29
C GLU A 123 7.07 10.07 -10.58
N GLY A 124 6.82 11.16 -9.85
CA GLY A 124 7.62 12.39 -9.95
C GLY A 124 9.06 12.19 -9.48
N LEU A 125 9.26 11.38 -8.43
CA LEU A 125 10.58 11.00 -7.94
C LEU A 125 11.32 10.12 -8.96
N ASP A 126 10.68 9.06 -9.47
CA ASP A 126 11.28 8.17 -10.48
C ASP A 126 11.71 8.95 -11.74
N ARG A 127 10.87 9.87 -12.23
CA ARG A 127 11.19 10.72 -13.37
C ARG A 127 12.45 11.57 -13.14
N ARG A 128 12.67 12.08 -11.91
CA ARG A 128 13.88 12.83 -11.56
C ARG A 128 15.11 11.94 -11.46
N LEU A 129 14.95 10.72 -10.91
CA LEU A 129 16.02 9.71 -10.86
C LEU A 129 16.44 9.28 -12.27
N ARG A 130 15.48 9.04 -13.17
CA ARG A 130 15.75 8.62 -14.57
C ARG A 130 16.59 9.62 -15.34
N ARG A 131 16.44 10.92 -15.10
CA ARG A 131 17.31 11.96 -15.69
C ARG A 131 18.77 11.85 -15.24
N ARG A 132 19.04 11.08 -14.20
CA ARG A 132 20.37 10.80 -13.65
C ARG A 132 20.84 9.36 -13.91
N GLY A 133 20.15 8.62 -14.79
CA GLY A 133 20.46 7.23 -15.10
C GLY A 133 20.09 6.23 -14.00
N LEU A 134 19.23 6.64 -13.06
CA LEU A 134 18.76 5.83 -11.95
C LEU A 134 17.24 5.62 -12.07
N SER A 135 16.69 4.68 -11.31
CA SER A 135 15.26 4.41 -11.19
C SER A 135 14.87 4.19 -9.74
N LEU A 136 13.60 4.44 -9.42
CA LEU A 136 13.00 4.05 -8.16
C LEU A 136 12.74 2.55 -8.16
N GLY A 137 13.09 1.85 -7.08
CA GLY A 137 12.84 0.41 -6.95
C GLY A 137 11.40 0.07 -6.57
N HIS A 138 10.65 1.04 -6.03
CA HIS A 138 9.28 0.85 -5.58
C HIS A 138 8.27 1.26 -6.68
N ASP A 139 7.53 0.29 -7.22
CA ASP A 139 6.58 0.47 -8.33
C ASP A 139 5.20 -0.12 -7.98
N PRO A 140 4.44 0.47 -7.03
CA PRO A 140 3.09 0.02 -6.68
C PRO A 140 2.07 0.45 -7.74
N TRP A 141 0.90 -0.16 -7.76
CA TRP A 141 -0.22 0.23 -8.63
C TRP A 141 -0.58 1.72 -8.50
N SER A 142 -0.46 2.24 -7.28
CA SER A 142 -0.75 3.64 -6.94
C SER A 142 0.37 4.62 -7.25
N ARG A 143 1.49 4.21 -7.87
CA ARG A 143 2.68 5.04 -8.13
C ARG A 143 2.38 6.43 -8.70
N PRO A 144 1.40 6.63 -9.61
CA PRO A 144 1.09 7.96 -10.15
C PRO A 144 0.57 8.96 -9.11
N ARG A 145 0.10 8.51 -7.94
CA ARG A 145 -0.50 9.36 -6.88
C ARG A 145 0.10 9.15 -5.50
N ALA A 146 0.56 7.95 -5.18
CA ALA A 146 1.18 7.64 -3.90
C ALA A 146 2.41 8.51 -3.67
N THR A 147 2.58 8.95 -2.41
CA THR A 147 3.75 9.74 -2.00
C THR A 147 4.78 8.87 -1.31
N LEU A 148 6.03 9.33 -1.29
CA LEU A 148 7.13 8.63 -0.62
C LEU A 148 6.82 8.37 0.86
N GLY A 149 6.33 9.38 1.60
CA GLY A 149 5.96 9.23 3.02
C GLY A 149 4.81 8.25 3.24
N GLY A 150 3.82 8.23 2.34
CA GLY A 150 2.73 7.25 2.39
C GLY A 150 3.21 5.82 2.16
N ALA A 151 4.07 5.60 1.16
CA ALA A 151 4.66 4.30 0.88
C ALA A 151 5.56 3.79 2.02
N ILE A 152 6.31 4.69 2.68
CA ILE A 152 7.09 4.37 3.89
C ILE A 152 6.16 4.04 5.06
N GLY A 153 5.11 4.83 5.25
CA GLY A 153 4.14 4.66 6.34
C GLY A 153 3.40 3.32 6.30
N THR A 154 3.13 2.78 5.13
CA THR A 154 2.52 1.44 4.96
C THR A 154 3.55 0.33 4.75
N ASN A 155 4.84 0.64 4.61
CA ASN A 155 5.86 -0.29 4.16
C ASN A 155 5.46 -1.03 2.86
N GLY A 156 4.87 -0.31 1.92
CA GLY A 156 4.23 -0.86 0.74
C GLY A 156 5.15 -1.69 -0.14
N LEU A 157 4.57 -2.64 -0.86
CA LEU A 157 5.24 -3.45 -1.87
C LEU A 157 4.89 -2.96 -3.28
N GLY A 158 5.75 -3.20 -4.25
CA GLY A 158 5.53 -2.88 -5.67
C GLY A 158 5.90 -4.05 -6.57
N TYR A 159 5.69 -3.93 -7.88
CA TYR A 159 5.96 -5.00 -8.87
C TYR A 159 7.36 -5.60 -8.78
N ALA A 160 8.37 -4.78 -8.49
CA ALA A 160 9.74 -5.23 -8.31
C ALA A 160 10.04 -5.72 -6.88
N GLY A 161 9.02 -6.05 -6.09
CA GLY A 161 9.15 -6.35 -4.66
C GLY A 161 10.11 -7.50 -4.35
N TYR A 162 10.13 -8.56 -5.16
CA TYR A 162 11.10 -9.64 -4.97
C TYR A 162 12.54 -9.20 -5.27
N LEU A 163 12.72 -8.43 -6.34
CA LEU A 163 14.04 -7.94 -6.76
C LEU A 163 14.58 -6.82 -5.87
N ARG A 164 13.70 -5.96 -5.30
CA ARG A 164 14.08 -4.69 -4.65
C ARG A 164 13.63 -4.58 -3.19
N GLY A 165 12.82 -5.51 -2.71
CA GLY A 165 12.17 -5.45 -1.40
C GLY A 165 10.98 -4.48 -1.34
N SER A 166 10.44 -4.32 -0.15
CA SER A 166 9.42 -3.32 0.19
C SER A 166 9.98 -1.89 0.11
N MET A 167 9.12 -0.90 0.27
CA MET A 167 9.59 0.49 0.39
C MET A 167 10.56 0.66 1.56
N GLY A 168 10.27 0.02 2.70
CA GLY A 168 11.13 0.08 3.88
C GLY A 168 12.52 -0.52 3.70
N ASP A 169 12.66 -1.56 2.85
CA ASP A 169 13.97 -2.15 2.52
C ASP A 169 14.84 -1.21 1.67
N GLN A 170 14.21 -0.27 0.98
CA GLN A 170 14.89 0.74 0.17
C GLN A 170 15.24 2.00 0.96
N VAL A 171 14.70 2.17 2.19
CA VAL A 171 15.00 3.31 3.06
C VAL A 171 16.34 3.12 3.77
N LEU A 172 17.25 4.08 3.61
CA LEU A 172 18.54 4.12 4.29
C LEU A 172 18.50 4.98 5.55
N GLY A 173 17.72 6.06 5.57
CA GLY A 173 17.56 6.97 6.70
C GLY A 173 16.30 7.80 6.58
N LEU A 174 15.83 8.33 7.71
CA LEU A 174 14.60 9.10 7.82
C LEU A 174 14.84 10.44 8.53
N GLU A 175 14.07 11.45 8.15
CA GLU A 175 13.79 12.64 8.93
C GLU A 175 12.33 12.53 9.40
N VAL A 176 12.11 12.56 10.72
CA VAL A 176 10.83 12.29 11.36
C VAL A 176 10.54 13.35 12.41
N VAL A 177 9.32 13.86 12.47
CA VAL A 177 8.84 14.68 13.58
C VAL A 177 8.13 13.79 14.59
N LEU A 178 8.60 13.80 15.84
CA LEU A 178 8.06 13.05 16.97
C LEU A 178 6.85 13.79 17.59
N ALA A 179 6.14 13.12 18.51
CA ALA A 179 4.95 13.66 19.15
C ALA A 179 5.21 14.91 20.05
N ASP A 180 6.43 15.11 20.50
CA ASP A 180 6.87 16.30 21.22
C ASP A 180 7.30 17.45 20.30
N GLY A 181 7.29 17.23 18.97
CA GLY A 181 7.75 18.15 17.95
C GLY A 181 9.25 18.08 17.67
N THR A 182 10.00 17.19 18.31
CA THR A 182 11.42 16.95 18.01
C THR A 182 11.59 16.46 16.58
N ILE A 183 12.55 17.05 15.84
CA ILE A 183 12.92 16.62 14.50
C ILE A 183 14.08 15.63 14.63
N LEU A 184 13.80 14.36 14.53
CA LEU A 184 14.78 13.27 14.56
C LEU A 184 15.31 13.01 13.15
N ARG A 185 16.65 12.85 13.03
CA ARG A 185 17.29 12.37 11.80
C ARG A 185 18.04 11.09 12.09
N THR A 186 17.60 9.99 11.51
CA THR A 186 18.33 8.72 11.61
C THR A 186 19.52 8.74 10.65
N ARG A 187 20.60 8.06 11.01
CA ARG A 187 21.76 7.96 10.16
C ARG A 187 21.43 7.19 8.88
N ALA A 188 21.72 7.77 7.71
CA ALA A 188 21.57 7.13 6.42
C ALA A 188 22.82 6.30 6.11
N ALA A 189 22.76 5.00 6.37
CA ALA A 189 23.81 4.06 6.06
C ALA A 189 23.24 2.81 5.38
N ALA A 190 24.01 2.22 4.47
CA ALA A 190 23.61 0.98 3.79
C ALA A 190 23.42 -0.19 4.80
N ARG A 191 24.20 -0.19 5.86
CA ARG A 191 24.13 -1.10 7.01
C ARG A 191 24.77 -0.45 8.23
N SER A 192 24.21 -0.67 9.41
CA SER A 192 24.80 -0.27 10.69
C SER A 192 24.53 -1.34 11.71
N THR A 193 25.50 -1.57 12.61
CA THR A 193 25.40 -2.47 13.76
C THR A 193 25.60 -1.70 15.08
N THR A 194 25.53 -0.37 15.03
CA THR A 194 25.70 0.52 16.19
C THR A 194 24.35 0.80 16.85
N GLY A 195 23.82 -0.15 17.63
CA GLY A 195 22.57 -0.02 18.36
C GLY A 195 21.33 -0.38 17.53
N LEU A 196 20.18 0.13 17.99
CA LEU A 196 18.90 -0.10 17.34
C LEU A 196 18.83 0.57 15.95
N ASP A 197 18.25 -0.11 14.99
CA ASP A 197 17.93 0.46 13.68
C ASP A 197 16.70 1.38 13.80
N LEU A 198 16.90 2.60 14.29
CA LEU A 198 15.83 3.55 14.64
C LEU A 198 14.86 3.84 13.49
N LYS A 199 15.30 3.79 12.23
CA LYS A 199 14.37 4.01 11.10
C LYS A 199 13.26 2.97 11.06
N ARG A 200 13.51 1.73 11.52
CA ARG A 200 12.51 0.65 11.53
C ARG A 200 11.35 0.92 12.49
N LEU A 201 11.54 1.79 13.49
CA LEU A 201 10.46 2.22 14.39
C LEU A 201 9.38 3.06 13.68
N PHE A 202 9.66 3.60 12.49
CA PHE A 202 8.74 4.50 11.79
C PHE A 202 8.21 3.95 10.48
N ILE A 203 8.79 2.86 9.97
CA ILE A 203 8.38 2.20 8.73
C ILE A 203 7.20 1.28 9.02
N GLY A 204 6.12 1.38 8.21
CA GLY A 204 4.92 0.55 8.39
C GLY A 204 4.02 0.96 9.55
N THR A 205 4.25 2.12 10.16
CA THR A 205 3.50 2.59 11.34
C THR A 205 2.36 3.55 11.00
N GLU A 206 2.16 3.86 9.74
CA GLU A 206 1.09 4.75 9.25
C GLU A 206 1.08 6.12 9.96
N GLY A 207 2.26 6.59 10.41
CA GLY A 207 2.42 7.87 11.09
C GLY A 207 2.00 7.88 12.56
N THR A 208 1.77 6.73 13.19
CA THR A 208 1.37 6.64 14.59
C THR A 208 2.51 6.86 15.59
N LEU A 209 3.76 6.62 15.18
CA LEU A 209 4.95 6.80 16.03
C LEU A 209 5.77 8.05 15.67
N GLY A 210 5.48 8.68 14.53
CA GLY A 210 6.16 9.88 14.05
C GLY A 210 5.76 10.23 12.62
N ILE A 211 5.88 11.49 12.25
CA ILE A 211 5.56 12.01 10.93
C ILE A 211 6.82 12.07 10.08
N VAL A 212 6.95 11.20 9.09
CA VAL A 212 8.06 11.21 8.13
C VAL A 212 7.99 12.47 7.27
N THR A 213 9.05 13.30 7.27
CA THR A 213 9.16 14.53 6.49
C THR A 213 10.12 14.42 5.32
N ALA A 214 11.13 13.55 5.41
CA ALA A 214 12.03 13.22 4.31
C ALA A 214 12.66 11.83 4.53
N ALA A 215 13.16 11.24 3.44
CA ALA A 215 13.90 9.99 3.49
C ALA A 215 15.14 10.02 2.58
N THR A 216 16.19 9.34 3.02
CA THR A 216 17.27 8.88 2.14
C THR A 216 16.91 7.48 1.67
N ILE A 217 16.80 7.30 0.37
CA ILE A 217 16.39 6.03 -0.25
C ILE A 217 17.47 5.47 -1.18
N ARG A 218 17.49 4.16 -1.38
CA ARG A 218 18.19 3.52 -2.49
C ARG A 218 17.54 3.90 -3.82
N ALA A 219 18.36 4.16 -4.80
CA ALA A 219 17.98 4.21 -6.19
C ALA A 219 18.77 3.13 -6.96
N PHE A 220 18.32 2.76 -8.13
CA PHE A 220 18.89 1.63 -8.85
C PHE A 220 19.28 2.07 -10.26
N PRO A 221 20.43 1.63 -10.81
CA PRO A 221 20.74 1.85 -12.21
C PRO A 221 19.60 1.38 -13.11
N ILE A 222 19.30 2.13 -14.15
CA ILE A 222 18.32 1.70 -15.17
C ILE A 222 18.83 0.42 -15.81
N PRO A 223 18.03 -0.66 -15.88
CA PRO A 223 18.46 -1.92 -16.45
C PRO A 223 18.70 -1.77 -17.98
N GLU A 224 19.70 -2.46 -18.50
CA GLU A 224 19.97 -2.51 -19.95
C GLU A 224 18.83 -3.18 -20.71
N ARG A 225 18.18 -4.14 -20.07
CA ARG A 225 17.03 -4.86 -20.60
C ARG A 225 16.02 -5.14 -19.50
N GLU A 226 14.77 -4.90 -19.84
CA GLU A 226 13.60 -5.38 -19.12
C GLU A 226 12.75 -6.17 -20.12
N ASP A 227 12.43 -7.43 -19.81
CA ASP A 227 11.70 -8.34 -20.70
C ASP A 227 10.58 -8.99 -19.90
N VAL A 228 9.34 -8.60 -20.19
CA VAL A 228 8.13 -9.15 -19.57
C VAL A 228 7.41 -9.99 -20.61
N ARG A 229 6.99 -11.19 -20.21
CA ARG A 229 6.25 -12.13 -21.07
C ARG A 229 5.03 -12.64 -20.33
N SER A 230 3.98 -12.92 -21.09
CA SER A 230 2.73 -13.48 -20.59
C SER A 230 2.52 -14.88 -21.09
N PHE A 231 1.94 -15.72 -20.24
CA PHE A 231 1.69 -17.14 -20.52
C PHE A 231 0.29 -17.52 -20.03
N GLU A 232 -0.40 -18.30 -20.81
CA GLU A 232 -1.58 -19.05 -20.40
C GLU A 232 -1.11 -20.35 -19.75
N ILE A 233 -1.68 -20.71 -18.61
CA ILE A 233 -1.33 -21.88 -17.80
C ILE A 233 -2.55 -22.80 -17.71
N PRO A 234 -2.38 -24.14 -17.77
CA PRO A 234 -3.52 -25.07 -17.75
C PRO A 234 -4.43 -24.94 -16.52
N ASP A 235 -3.85 -24.74 -15.33
CA ASP A 235 -4.54 -24.53 -14.07
C ASP A 235 -3.64 -23.82 -13.06
N PHE A 236 -4.24 -23.25 -12.00
CA PHE A 236 -3.51 -22.49 -10.98
C PHE A 236 -2.42 -23.33 -10.27
N THR A 237 -2.72 -24.58 -9.94
CA THR A 237 -1.77 -25.47 -9.22
C THR A 237 -0.50 -25.74 -10.06
N THR A 238 -0.71 -25.98 -11.35
CA THR A 238 0.38 -26.14 -12.32
C THR A 238 1.23 -24.88 -12.43
N GLY A 239 0.57 -23.71 -12.55
CA GLY A 239 1.24 -22.40 -12.61
C GLY A 239 2.01 -22.09 -11.32
N PHE A 240 1.39 -22.27 -10.17
CA PHE A 240 2.02 -22.07 -8.86
C PHE A 240 3.25 -22.96 -8.66
N THR A 241 3.16 -24.24 -9.08
CA THR A 241 4.28 -25.17 -9.01
C THR A 241 5.43 -24.73 -9.92
N ALA A 242 5.12 -24.27 -11.15
CA ALA A 242 6.13 -23.78 -12.08
C ALA A 242 6.84 -22.53 -11.55
N VAL A 243 6.08 -21.56 -11.03
CA VAL A 243 6.61 -20.34 -10.42
C VAL A 243 7.47 -20.70 -9.22
N SER A 244 7.00 -21.54 -8.29
CA SER A 244 7.76 -21.97 -7.11
C SER A 244 9.13 -22.55 -7.50
N ARG A 245 9.17 -23.40 -8.54
CA ARG A 245 10.44 -23.97 -9.03
C ARG A 245 11.37 -22.94 -9.68
N ILE A 246 10.81 -21.89 -10.31
CA ILE A 246 11.61 -20.78 -10.85
C ILE A 246 12.34 -20.07 -9.69
N TYR A 247 11.68 -19.87 -8.56
CA TYR A 247 12.30 -19.30 -7.36
C TYR A 247 13.30 -20.26 -6.70
N ASP A 248 12.99 -21.57 -6.64
CA ASP A 248 13.90 -22.58 -6.10
C ASP A 248 15.19 -22.72 -6.92
N ASP A 249 15.14 -22.45 -8.23
CA ASP A 249 16.32 -22.38 -9.10
C ASP A 249 17.17 -21.11 -8.87
N GLY A 250 16.79 -20.23 -7.91
CA GLY A 250 17.48 -18.99 -7.61
C GLY A 250 17.27 -17.89 -8.64
N LEU A 251 16.30 -18.03 -9.54
CA LEU A 251 15.95 -16.96 -10.47
C LEU A 251 15.19 -15.85 -9.75
N VAL A 252 15.54 -14.60 -10.07
CA VAL A 252 14.99 -13.40 -9.43
C VAL A 252 14.17 -12.60 -10.43
N PRO A 253 12.86 -12.85 -10.54
CA PRO A 253 11.99 -12.06 -11.40
C PRO A 253 11.89 -10.60 -10.95
N SER A 254 11.82 -9.67 -11.90
CA SER A 254 11.46 -8.29 -11.68
C SER A 254 9.95 -8.05 -11.70
N VAL A 255 9.21 -8.98 -12.28
CA VAL A 255 7.74 -9.03 -12.33
C VAL A 255 7.33 -10.49 -12.22
N MET A 256 6.39 -10.77 -11.33
CA MET A 256 5.69 -12.05 -11.27
C MET A 256 4.27 -11.79 -10.80
N GLU A 257 3.31 -12.18 -11.61
CA GLU A 257 1.88 -12.14 -11.30
C GLU A 257 1.25 -13.37 -11.95
N LEU A 258 0.72 -14.26 -11.12
CA LEU A 258 -0.02 -15.45 -11.55
C LEU A 258 -1.45 -15.32 -11.08
N ASP A 259 -2.37 -15.13 -11.99
CA ASP A 259 -3.77 -14.86 -11.70
C ASP A 259 -4.69 -15.88 -12.34
N GLU A 260 -5.71 -16.24 -11.58
CA GLU A 260 -6.87 -17.01 -12.00
C GLU A 260 -8.11 -16.13 -11.83
N SER A 261 -8.89 -15.96 -12.89
CA SER A 261 -10.12 -15.19 -12.89
C SER A 261 -11.34 -16.08 -12.78
N PHE A 262 -12.37 -15.58 -12.11
CA PHE A 262 -13.67 -16.26 -11.96
C PHE A 262 -14.78 -15.38 -12.54
N PRO A 263 -15.83 -15.96 -13.16
CA PRO A 263 -16.94 -15.20 -13.71
C PRO A 263 -17.64 -14.36 -12.63
N ALA A 264 -17.80 -13.07 -12.89
CA ALA A 264 -18.51 -12.14 -12.03
C ALA A 264 -19.43 -11.24 -12.86
N PRO A 265 -20.61 -11.72 -13.29
CA PRO A 265 -21.53 -10.96 -14.14
C PRO A 265 -21.96 -9.60 -13.57
N ALA A 266 -21.79 -9.40 -12.25
CA ALA A 266 -22.08 -8.13 -11.57
C ALA A 266 -21.06 -7.03 -11.87
N LEU A 267 -19.91 -7.37 -12.47
CA LEU A 267 -18.84 -6.42 -12.78
C LEU A 267 -18.68 -6.26 -14.29
N PRO A 268 -18.80 -5.05 -14.84
CA PRO A 268 -18.72 -4.81 -16.29
C PRO A 268 -17.33 -5.09 -16.89
N TRP A 269 -16.31 -5.32 -16.06
CA TRP A 269 -14.95 -5.67 -16.49
C TRP A 269 -14.53 -7.09 -16.12
N SER A 270 -15.43 -7.90 -15.52
CA SER A 270 -15.08 -9.29 -15.25
C SER A 270 -14.90 -10.03 -16.57
N SER A 271 -13.78 -10.75 -16.68
CA SER A 271 -13.55 -11.66 -17.79
C SER A 271 -14.42 -12.90 -17.65
N ASP A 272 -14.74 -13.52 -18.76
CA ASP A 272 -15.23 -14.91 -18.76
C ASP A 272 -14.19 -15.82 -18.10
N GLU A 273 -14.66 -16.96 -17.57
CA GLU A 273 -13.77 -17.99 -17.04
C GLU A 273 -12.76 -18.38 -18.11
N GLY A 274 -11.49 -18.23 -17.79
CA GLY A 274 -10.38 -18.53 -18.67
C GLY A 274 -9.23 -19.22 -17.92
N PRO A 275 -8.28 -19.79 -18.64
CA PRO A 275 -7.10 -20.37 -18.01
C PRO A 275 -6.31 -19.32 -17.27
N PRO A 276 -5.65 -19.67 -16.15
CA PRO A 276 -4.81 -18.74 -15.41
C PRO A 276 -3.73 -18.11 -16.29
N THR A 277 -3.43 -16.86 -16.02
CA THR A 277 -2.40 -16.09 -16.74
C THR A 277 -1.21 -15.83 -15.84
N LEU A 278 -0.01 -16.08 -16.36
CA LEU A 278 1.24 -15.72 -15.70
C LEU A 278 1.93 -14.58 -16.47
N HIS A 279 2.15 -13.46 -15.79
CA HIS A 279 3.05 -12.39 -16.22
C HIS A 279 4.38 -12.56 -15.50
N LEU A 280 5.45 -12.81 -16.26
CA LEU A 280 6.78 -13.01 -15.71
C LEU A 280 7.78 -12.10 -16.42
N GLY A 281 8.66 -11.46 -15.67
CA GLY A 281 9.66 -10.57 -16.23
C GLY A 281 10.99 -10.63 -15.52
N PHE A 282 12.05 -10.31 -16.26
CA PHE A 282 13.41 -10.15 -15.74
C PHE A 282 14.00 -8.83 -16.21
N ALA A 283 14.77 -8.17 -15.34
CA ALA A 283 15.41 -6.89 -15.61
C ALA A 283 16.87 -6.91 -15.13
N GLY A 284 17.77 -6.31 -15.90
CA GLY A 284 19.20 -6.24 -15.56
C GLY A 284 20.09 -6.15 -16.79
N LYS A 285 21.30 -6.71 -16.70
CA LYS A 285 22.22 -6.89 -17.82
C LYS A 285 21.61 -7.84 -18.85
N ARG A 286 21.87 -7.60 -20.13
CA ARG A 286 21.28 -8.36 -21.25
C ARG A 286 21.53 -9.86 -21.14
N GLU A 287 22.75 -10.24 -20.78
CA GLU A 287 23.19 -11.64 -20.65
C GLU A 287 22.47 -12.34 -19.48
N VAL A 288 22.33 -11.62 -18.33
CA VAL A 288 21.62 -12.12 -17.15
C VAL A 288 20.14 -12.36 -17.46
N VAL A 289 19.48 -11.40 -18.11
CA VAL A 289 18.09 -11.53 -18.54
C VAL A 289 17.92 -12.70 -19.49
N GLY A 290 18.87 -12.89 -20.44
CA GLY A 290 18.88 -14.03 -21.35
C GLY A 290 19.03 -15.37 -20.64
N ALA A 291 19.92 -15.47 -19.67
CA ALA A 291 20.13 -16.68 -18.86
C ALA A 291 18.90 -16.99 -18.00
N SER A 292 18.35 -15.99 -17.32
CA SER A 292 17.13 -16.13 -16.50
C SER A 292 15.95 -16.65 -17.33
N TRP A 293 15.76 -16.14 -18.56
CA TRP A 293 14.74 -16.64 -19.47
C TRP A 293 14.99 -18.08 -19.95
N ARG A 294 16.23 -18.50 -20.14
CA ARG A 294 16.52 -19.92 -20.47
C ARG A 294 16.08 -20.85 -19.33
N GLY A 295 16.42 -20.51 -18.09
CA GLY A 295 16.00 -21.26 -16.89
C GLY A 295 14.49 -21.30 -16.73
N ALA A 296 13.84 -20.13 -16.73
CA ALA A 296 12.39 -20.02 -16.57
C ALA A 296 11.63 -20.79 -17.67
N ASN A 297 12.03 -20.65 -18.94
CA ASN A 297 11.39 -21.37 -20.05
C ASN A 297 11.47 -22.89 -19.90
N ALA A 298 12.54 -23.44 -19.30
CA ALA A 298 12.62 -24.88 -19.05
C ALA A 298 11.53 -25.35 -18.07
N ARG A 299 11.21 -24.54 -17.04
CA ARG A 299 10.13 -24.83 -16.08
C ARG A 299 8.75 -24.64 -16.73
N LEU A 300 8.56 -23.55 -17.47
CA LEU A 300 7.29 -23.22 -18.13
C LEU A 300 6.91 -24.27 -19.18
N ARG A 301 7.87 -24.77 -19.99
CA ARG A 301 7.59 -25.87 -20.93
C ARG A 301 7.09 -27.14 -20.23
N ARG A 302 7.69 -27.51 -19.09
CA ARG A 302 7.25 -28.67 -18.31
C ARG A 302 5.85 -28.51 -17.74
N SER A 303 5.41 -27.27 -17.47
CA SER A 303 4.05 -26.95 -17.01
C SER A 303 3.05 -26.78 -18.16
N ARG A 304 3.42 -27.05 -19.41
CA ARG A 304 2.60 -26.84 -20.61
C ARG A 304 2.13 -25.39 -20.78
N ALA A 305 2.88 -24.43 -20.24
CA ALA A 305 2.59 -23.01 -20.38
C ALA A 305 2.63 -22.60 -21.85
N LYS A 306 1.59 -21.97 -22.33
CA LYS A 306 1.47 -21.45 -23.68
C LYS A 306 1.80 -19.96 -23.68
N ARG A 307 2.87 -19.60 -24.39
CA ARG A 307 3.27 -18.20 -24.50
C ARG A 307 2.22 -17.38 -25.26
N LEU A 308 1.76 -16.31 -24.66
CA LEU A 308 0.85 -15.37 -25.30
C LEU A 308 1.60 -14.41 -26.23
N PRO A 309 0.90 -13.77 -27.20
CA PRO A 309 1.48 -12.76 -28.05
C PRO A 309 2.12 -11.62 -27.25
N ALA A 310 3.23 -11.08 -27.73
CA ALA A 310 3.97 -10.02 -27.02
C ALA A 310 3.14 -8.75 -26.77
N ARG A 311 2.06 -8.53 -27.51
CA ARG A 311 1.11 -7.43 -27.29
C ARG A 311 0.44 -7.53 -25.92
N GLU A 312 0.15 -8.74 -25.42
CA GLU A 312 -0.51 -8.98 -24.12
C GLU A 312 0.41 -8.54 -22.97
N ALA A 313 1.67 -8.98 -22.98
CA ALA A 313 2.66 -8.55 -21.99
C ALA A 313 2.88 -7.03 -22.02
N ARG A 314 2.91 -6.42 -23.23
CA ARG A 314 3.02 -4.96 -23.37
C ARG A 314 1.77 -4.24 -22.87
N ALA A 315 0.59 -4.79 -23.11
CA ALA A 315 -0.68 -4.22 -22.62
C ALA A 315 -0.75 -4.27 -21.09
N PHE A 316 -0.46 -5.41 -20.50
CA PHE A 316 -0.34 -5.59 -19.05
C PHE A 316 0.62 -4.56 -18.45
N TRP A 317 1.87 -4.52 -18.93
CA TRP A 317 2.90 -3.65 -18.36
C TRP A 317 2.58 -2.16 -18.48
N ARG A 318 1.96 -1.75 -19.58
CA ARG A 318 1.51 -0.34 -19.76
C ARG A 318 0.34 0.03 -18.87
N ARG A 319 -0.59 -0.90 -18.62
CA ARG A 319 -1.82 -0.66 -17.87
C ARG A 319 -1.70 -0.90 -16.37
N ARG A 320 -0.56 -1.40 -15.89
CA ARG A 320 -0.37 -1.80 -14.48
C ARG A 320 -0.73 -0.74 -13.44
N HIS A 321 -0.75 0.54 -13.82
CA HIS A 321 -1.16 1.64 -12.94
C HIS A 321 -2.56 2.18 -13.27
N ALA A 322 -3.31 1.57 -14.18
CA ALA A 322 -4.58 2.14 -14.66
C ALA A 322 -5.65 2.24 -13.56
N ILE A 323 -5.65 1.29 -12.63
CA ILE A 323 -6.65 1.23 -11.56
C ILE A 323 -6.67 2.49 -10.68
N ILE A 324 -5.54 3.19 -10.56
CA ILE A 324 -5.47 4.37 -9.68
C ILE A 324 -6.33 5.53 -10.20
N TYR A 325 -6.55 5.62 -11.50
CA TYR A 325 -7.38 6.67 -12.10
C TYR A 325 -8.88 6.51 -11.80
N HIS A 326 -9.33 5.32 -11.37
CA HIS A 326 -10.68 5.12 -10.87
C HIS A 326 -10.92 5.79 -9.51
N HIS A 327 -9.85 6.21 -8.83
CA HIS A 327 -9.93 6.99 -7.59
C HIS A 327 -9.89 8.51 -7.83
N ASP A 328 -9.89 8.98 -9.08
CA ASP A 328 -10.03 10.40 -9.40
C ASP A 328 -11.46 10.89 -9.09
N GLU A 329 -11.56 12.06 -8.46
CA GLU A 329 -12.85 12.68 -8.21
C GLU A 329 -13.49 13.13 -9.53
N VAL A 330 -14.68 12.64 -9.79
CA VAL A 330 -15.54 13.06 -10.92
C VAL A 330 -16.60 14.05 -10.47
N ALA A 331 -16.81 14.18 -9.17
CA ALA A 331 -17.60 15.19 -8.47
C ALA A 331 -17.06 15.32 -7.04
N PRO A 332 -17.33 16.41 -6.31
CA PRO A 332 -16.86 16.58 -4.94
C PRO A 332 -17.18 15.37 -4.05
N GLY A 333 -16.14 14.66 -3.62
CA GLY A 333 -16.24 13.45 -2.78
C GLY A 333 -16.69 12.17 -3.48
N VAL A 334 -16.89 12.17 -4.79
CA VAL A 334 -17.31 11.01 -5.60
C VAL A 334 -16.24 10.67 -6.62
N THR A 335 -15.79 9.43 -6.65
CA THR A 335 -14.79 8.93 -7.63
C THR A 335 -15.46 8.12 -8.75
N SER A 336 -14.71 7.85 -9.83
CA SER A 336 -15.16 6.91 -10.86
C SER A 336 -15.44 5.52 -10.29
N ALA A 337 -14.65 5.06 -9.31
CA ALA A 337 -14.88 3.78 -8.64
C ALA A 337 -16.20 3.77 -7.86
N ASP A 338 -16.55 4.87 -7.19
CA ASP A 338 -17.83 4.97 -6.47
C ASP A 338 -19.03 4.83 -7.40
N ARG A 339 -18.95 5.40 -8.62
CA ARG A 339 -20.00 5.27 -9.66
C ARG A 339 -20.03 3.87 -10.25
N LEU A 340 -18.88 3.35 -10.63
CA LEU A 340 -18.74 2.05 -11.29
C LEU A 340 -19.19 0.90 -10.38
N LEU A 341 -18.94 1.02 -9.06
CA LEU A 341 -19.30 0.06 -8.03
C LEU A 341 -20.57 0.44 -7.25
N ALA A 342 -21.41 1.32 -7.81
CA ALA A 342 -22.62 1.81 -7.13
C ALA A 342 -23.55 0.69 -6.65
N ASN A 343 -23.62 -0.42 -7.39
CA ASN A 343 -24.50 -1.57 -7.11
C ASN A 343 -23.74 -2.82 -6.65
N THR A 344 -22.49 -2.67 -6.21
CA THR A 344 -21.65 -3.78 -5.76
C THR A 344 -20.83 -3.38 -4.55
N ILE A 345 -20.49 -4.38 -3.74
CA ILE A 345 -19.40 -4.30 -2.76
C ILE A 345 -18.27 -5.15 -3.31
N PHE A 346 -17.14 -4.51 -3.55
CA PHE A 346 -15.90 -5.11 -4.04
C PHE A 346 -14.80 -4.99 -3.00
N ASP A 347 -14.09 -6.06 -2.72
CA ASP A 347 -12.92 -6.00 -1.85
C ASP A 347 -11.94 -7.14 -2.14
N TYR A 348 -10.84 -7.17 -1.38
CA TYR A 348 -9.82 -8.19 -1.48
C TYR A 348 -9.17 -8.49 -0.12
N ALA A 349 -8.58 -9.67 -0.03
CA ALA A 349 -7.67 -10.08 1.04
C ALA A 349 -6.28 -10.30 0.44
N HIS A 350 -5.26 -9.69 1.05
CA HIS A 350 -3.86 -9.84 0.68
C HIS A 350 -3.12 -10.47 1.85
N VAL A 351 -2.69 -11.72 1.72
CA VAL A 351 -2.08 -12.49 2.80
C VAL A 351 -0.71 -13.03 2.39
N ALA A 352 0.23 -13.03 3.33
CA ALA A 352 1.46 -13.78 3.16
C ALA A 352 1.32 -15.16 3.82
N LEU A 353 1.82 -16.20 3.17
CA LEU A 353 1.67 -17.60 3.63
C LEU A 353 2.99 -18.37 3.46
N PRO A 354 3.26 -19.36 4.30
CA PRO A 354 4.26 -20.37 3.95
C PRO A 354 3.88 -20.99 2.59
N ARG A 355 4.84 -21.09 1.66
CA ARG A 355 4.61 -21.55 0.28
C ARG A 355 3.85 -22.89 0.23
N SER A 356 4.18 -23.81 1.13
CA SER A 356 3.53 -25.13 1.23
C SER A 356 2.03 -25.05 1.61
N LYS A 357 1.55 -23.90 2.09
CA LYS A 357 0.17 -23.70 2.54
C LYS A 357 -0.70 -22.98 1.52
N VAL A 358 -0.13 -22.38 0.48
CA VAL A 358 -0.85 -21.54 -0.49
C VAL A 358 -1.98 -22.32 -1.20
N LEU A 359 -1.74 -23.53 -1.70
CA LEU A 359 -2.78 -24.32 -2.37
C LEU A 359 -3.90 -24.80 -1.41
N ALA A 360 -3.57 -25.10 -0.15
CA ALA A 360 -4.56 -25.43 0.86
C ALA A 360 -5.38 -24.19 1.25
N PHE A 361 -4.74 -23.03 1.38
CA PHE A 361 -5.41 -21.76 1.61
C PHE A 361 -6.37 -21.42 0.47
N ARG A 362 -5.93 -21.52 -0.81
CA ARG A 362 -6.81 -21.26 -1.97
C ARG A 362 -8.13 -22.06 -1.87
N ARG A 363 -8.06 -23.37 -1.64
CA ARG A 363 -9.26 -24.20 -1.53
C ARG A 363 -10.19 -23.72 -0.41
N SER A 364 -9.65 -23.45 0.78
CA SER A 364 -10.46 -23.01 1.93
C SER A 364 -10.98 -21.59 1.74
N ALA A 365 -10.18 -20.65 1.23
CA ALA A 365 -10.60 -19.27 1.01
C ALA A 365 -11.73 -19.15 -0.01
N LEU A 366 -11.65 -19.87 -1.14
CA LEU A 366 -12.74 -19.93 -2.13
C LEU A 366 -14.04 -20.54 -1.55
N SER A 367 -13.93 -21.54 -0.66
CA SER A 367 -15.08 -22.11 0.04
C SER A 367 -15.68 -21.12 1.04
N ILE A 368 -14.85 -20.41 1.80
CA ILE A 368 -15.28 -19.42 2.79
C ILE A 368 -16.11 -18.33 2.10
N VAL A 369 -15.56 -17.66 1.08
CA VAL A 369 -16.26 -16.53 0.44
C VAL A 369 -17.63 -16.97 -0.14
N ARG A 370 -17.71 -18.18 -0.73
CA ARG A 370 -18.97 -18.71 -1.26
C ARG A 370 -20.02 -18.96 -0.16
N ARG A 371 -19.62 -19.43 1.03
CA ARG A 371 -20.53 -19.61 2.18
C ARG A 371 -21.15 -18.29 2.65
N HIS A 372 -20.39 -17.20 2.57
CA HIS A 372 -20.88 -15.84 2.85
C HIS A 372 -21.70 -15.25 1.70
N ARG A 373 -22.01 -16.03 0.64
CA ARG A 373 -22.70 -15.55 -0.57
C ARG A 373 -21.95 -14.39 -1.25
N VAL A 374 -20.62 -14.42 -1.17
CA VAL A 374 -19.70 -13.51 -1.85
C VAL A 374 -19.05 -14.28 -2.99
N ALA A 375 -19.00 -13.68 -4.18
CA ALA A 375 -18.40 -14.31 -5.35
C ALA A 375 -16.89 -14.00 -5.37
N PRO A 376 -16.00 -15.00 -5.49
CA PRO A 376 -14.61 -14.74 -5.84
C PRO A 376 -14.57 -14.27 -7.30
N ILE A 377 -13.69 -13.33 -7.62
CA ILE A 377 -13.47 -12.82 -8.99
C ILE A 377 -12.03 -12.99 -9.45
N GLY A 378 -11.09 -13.05 -8.52
CA GLY A 378 -9.69 -13.31 -8.79
C GLY A 378 -9.01 -14.02 -7.63
N PHE A 379 -8.05 -14.89 -7.96
CA PHE A 379 -7.11 -15.46 -7.00
C PHE A 379 -5.74 -15.50 -7.64
N GLY A 380 -4.73 -14.99 -6.95
CA GLY A 380 -3.40 -14.91 -7.53
C GLY A 380 -2.27 -14.90 -6.52
N THR A 381 -1.05 -14.97 -7.05
CA THR A 381 0.18 -14.65 -6.31
C THR A 381 0.91 -13.51 -7.00
N TRP A 382 1.45 -12.58 -6.22
CA TRP A 382 2.05 -11.36 -6.72
C TRP A 382 3.45 -11.15 -6.15
N THR A 383 4.41 -10.85 -7.01
CA THR A 383 5.84 -10.69 -6.72
C THR A 383 6.55 -11.94 -6.21
N GLN A 384 5.95 -12.72 -5.34
CA GLN A 384 6.48 -13.96 -4.74
C GLN A 384 5.38 -15.01 -4.61
N PRO A 385 5.70 -16.32 -4.66
CA PRO A 385 4.70 -17.38 -4.50
C PRO A 385 3.95 -17.35 -3.16
N GLU A 386 4.58 -16.80 -2.11
CA GLU A 386 4.05 -16.69 -0.76
C GLU A 386 3.03 -15.57 -0.57
N LEU A 387 2.99 -14.60 -1.49
CA LEU A 387 2.14 -13.41 -1.40
C LEU A 387 0.89 -13.61 -2.24
N VAL A 388 -0.24 -13.76 -1.57
CA VAL A 388 -1.51 -14.21 -2.15
C VAL A 388 -2.54 -13.09 -2.11
N SER A 389 -3.26 -12.93 -3.22
CA SER A 389 -4.41 -12.03 -3.34
C SER A 389 -5.68 -12.85 -3.65
N LEU A 390 -6.77 -12.52 -2.97
CA LEU A 390 -8.11 -12.99 -3.29
C LEU A 390 -9.01 -11.78 -3.47
N GLU A 391 -9.56 -11.63 -4.66
CA GLU A 391 -10.52 -10.60 -4.99
C GLU A 391 -11.94 -11.14 -4.93
N MET A 392 -12.87 -10.33 -4.42
CA MET A 392 -14.24 -10.77 -4.20
C MET A 392 -15.25 -9.66 -4.40
N VAL A 393 -16.47 -10.05 -4.75
CA VAL A 393 -17.56 -9.12 -5.01
C VAL A 393 -18.89 -9.67 -4.49
N ARG A 394 -19.74 -8.76 -4.02
CA ARG A 394 -21.15 -9.05 -3.72
C ARG A 394 -22.04 -7.98 -4.36
N PRO A 395 -23.01 -8.34 -5.23
CA PRO A 395 -24.02 -7.41 -5.72
C PRO A 395 -24.90 -6.88 -4.58
N VAL A 396 -25.19 -5.59 -4.61
CA VAL A 396 -26.18 -4.96 -3.73
C VAL A 396 -27.57 -5.20 -4.32
N ARG A 397 -28.39 -6.02 -3.65
CA ARG A 397 -29.75 -6.34 -4.12
C ARG A 397 -30.80 -5.46 -3.47
N ALA A 398 -30.93 -5.50 -2.15
CA ALA A 398 -31.90 -4.72 -1.38
C ALA A 398 -31.21 -3.81 -0.34
N ASP A 399 -30.25 -4.33 0.39
CA ASP A 399 -29.54 -3.62 1.45
C ASP A 399 -28.04 -3.60 1.17
N ARG A 400 -27.48 -2.39 1.11
CA ARG A 400 -26.05 -2.18 0.91
C ARG A 400 -25.24 -2.52 2.16
N GLU A 401 -25.79 -2.27 3.35
CA GLU A 401 -25.09 -2.56 4.60
C GLU A 401 -24.95 -4.06 4.82
N GLU A 402 -26.03 -4.83 4.60
CA GLU A 402 -25.96 -6.30 4.61
C GLU A 402 -24.90 -6.83 3.64
N ALA A 403 -24.83 -6.26 2.43
CA ALA A 403 -23.82 -6.68 1.45
C ALA A 403 -22.39 -6.33 1.91
N ARG A 404 -22.19 -5.19 2.56
CA ARG A 404 -20.90 -4.77 3.12
C ARG A 404 -20.46 -5.66 4.28
N GLU A 405 -21.36 -5.94 5.22
CA GLU A 405 -21.11 -6.81 6.36
C GLU A 405 -20.74 -8.22 5.91
N ALA A 406 -21.47 -8.79 4.96
CA ALA A 406 -21.16 -10.12 4.44
C ALA A 406 -19.78 -10.20 3.78
N VAL A 407 -19.36 -9.16 3.05
CA VAL A 407 -17.99 -9.10 2.50
C VAL A 407 -16.96 -8.92 3.61
N ALA A 408 -17.25 -8.10 4.64
CA ALA A 408 -16.37 -7.93 5.79
C ALA A 408 -16.21 -9.24 6.58
N ASP A 409 -17.31 -9.98 6.81
CA ASP A 409 -17.29 -11.28 7.50
C ASP A 409 -16.49 -12.32 6.72
N ALA A 410 -16.67 -12.34 5.39
CA ALA A 410 -15.90 -13.23 4.51
C ALA A 410 -14.40 -12.92 4.57
N ILE A 411 -14.03 -11.64 4.56
CA ILE A 411 -12.63 -11.19 4.70
C ILE A 411 -12.07 -11.66 6.04
N ASP A 412 -12.75 -11.38 7.14
CA ASP A 412 -12.30 -11.74 8.49
C ASP A 412 -12.07 -13.26 8.62
N GLU A 413 -12.96 -14.07 8.09
CA GLU A 413 -12.80 -15.54 8.13
C GLU A 413 -11.64 -16.01 7.24
N VAL A 414 -11.46 -15.40 6.06
CA VAL A 414 -10.33 -15.67 5.16
C VAL A 414 -9.00 -15.31 5.84
N LEU A 415 -8.93 -14.15 6.52
CA LEU A 415 -7.73 -13.69 7.21
C LEU A 415 -7.40 -14.59 8.42
N ARG A 416 -8.39 -14.98 9.22
CA ARG A 416 -8.19 -15.98 10.30
C ARG A 416 -7.72 -17.33 9.76
N ARG A 417 -8.22 -17.73 8.58
CA ARG A 417 -7.71 -18.92 7.91
C ARG A 417 -6.25 -18.80 7.51
N ALA A 418 -5.81 -17.63 7.06
CA ALA A 418 -4.41 -17.38 6.78
C ALA A 418 -3.55 -17.51 8.05
N LEU A 419 -3.96 -16.89 9.17
CA LEU A 419 -3.29 -17.01 10.47
C LEU A 419 -3.18 -18.46 10.92
N ALA A 420 -4.28 -19.23 10.83
CA ALA A 420 -4.30 -20.66 11.19
C ALA A 420 -3.35 -21.52 10.35
N LEU A 421 -2.91 -21.03 9.20
CA LEU A 421 -1.93 -21.67 8.32
C LEU A 421 -0.51 -21.13 8.51
N GLY A 422 -0.29 -20.25 9.51
CA GLY A 422 1.01 -19.63 9.81
C GLY A 422 1.35 -18.45 8.91
N GLY A 423 0.33 -17.80 8.34
CA GLY A 423 0.46 -16.61 7.51
C GLY A 423 0.25 -15.30 8.27
N SER A 424 0.15 -14.20 7.52
CA SER A 424 -0.21 -12.87 8.02
C SER A 424 -1.45 -12.33 7.34
N ILE A 425 -2.15 -11.35 7.99
CA ILE A 425 -3.42 -10.81 7.50
C ILE A 425 -3.26 -9.75 6.41
N GLU A 426 -2.05 -9.20 6.22
CA GLU A 426 -1.80 -8.15 5.22
C GLU A 426 -0.30 -8.08 4.92
N TYR A 427 0.08 -7.85 3.63
CA TYR A 427 1.49 -7.72 3.24
C TYR A 427 1.80 -6.47 2.42
N VAL A 428 0.80 -5.65 2.05
CA VAL A 428 1.04 -4.55 1.07
C VAL A 428 0.43 -3.21 1.44
N HIS A 429 -0.75 -3.17 2.12
CA HIS A 429 -1.52 -1.93 2.29
C HIS A 429 -1.42 -1.30 3.68
N GLY A 430 -0.82 -1.99 4.66
CA GLY A 430 -0.92 -1.65 6.07
C GLY A 430 -2.26 -2.11 6.66
N VAL A 431 -2.49 -1.78 7.92
CA VAL A 431 -3.63 -2.25 8.71
C VAL A 431 -4.74 -1.19 8.79
N GLY A 432 -4.35 0.07 8.88
CA GLY A 432 -5.25 1.21 9.05
C GLY A 432 -6.19 1.07 10.24
N VAL A 433 -7.45 1.43 10.01
CA VAL A 433 -8.57 1.15 10.92
C VAL A 433 -9.32 -0.12 10.52
N LYS A 434 -9.19 -0.57 9.27
CA LYS A 434 -9.99 -1.66 8.69
C LYS A 434 -9.69 -3.00 9.34
N LEU A 435 -8.43 -3.32 9.60
CA LEU A 435 -7.98 -4.63 10.11
C LEU A 435 -7.49 -4.58 11.56
N THR A 436 -7.59 -3.43 12.24
CA THR A 436 -7.13 -3.24 13.61
C THR A 436 -7.69 -4.28 14.59
N HIS A 437 -8.93 -4.74 14.40
CA HIS A 437 -9.60 -5.71 15.26
C HIS A 437 -8.98 -7.12 15.18
N LEU A 438 -8.21 -7.44 14.15
CA LEU A 438 -7.54 -8.74 13.99
C LEU A 438 -6.09 -8.73 14.51
N LEU A 439 -5.53 -7.57 14.87
CA LEU A 439 -4.11 -7.47 15.25
C LEU A 439 -3.76 -8.27 16.51
N ALA A 440 -4.68 -8.40 17.47
CA ALA A 440 -4.44 -9.21 18.64
C ALA A 440 -4.31 -10.70 18.29
N GLU A 441 -5.04 -11.16 17.27
CA GLU A 441 -4.96 -12.55 16.79
C GLU A 441 -3.64 -12.82 16.06
N GLU A 442 -3.08 -11.82 15.34
CA GLU A 442 -1.80 -11.97 14.62
C GLU A 442 -0.59 -11.75 15.52
N LEU A 443 -0.59 -10.68 16.31
CA LEU A 443 0.59 -10.23 17.04
C LEU A 443 0.70 -10.78 18.46
N GLY A 444 -0.42 -11.24 19.05
CA GLY A 444 -0.44 -11.71 20.45
C GLY A 444 0.19 -10.66 21.38
N GLU A 445 1.13 -11.09 22.23
CA GLU A 445 1.88 -10.23 23.16
C GLU A 445 2.69 -9.12 22.46
N GLY A 446 3.01 -9.30 21.18
CA GLY A 446 3.68 -8.29 20.37
C GLY A 446 2.87 -7.00 20.23
N LEU A 447 1.52 -7.06 20.25
CA LEU A 447 0.67 -5.89 20.23
C LEU A 447 0.82 -5.06 21.52
N ASP A 448 0.95 -5.70 22.68
CA ASP A 448 1.16 -5.01 23.94
C ASP A 448 2.53 -4.33 24.01
N LEU A 449 3.56 -4.98 23.46
CA LEU A 449 4.87 -4.35 23.30
C LEU A 449 4.80 -3.14 22.37
N ALA A 450 4.12 -3.25 21.22
CA ALA A 450 3.92 -2.13 20.30
C ALA A 450 3.20 -0.96 20.98
N ARG A 451 2.16 -1.23 21.78
CA ARG A 451 1.45 -0.22 22.58
C ARG A 451 2.34 0.43 23.64
N LYS A 452 3.26 -0.31 24.27
CA LYS A 452 4.25 0.28 25.19
C LYS A 452 5.17 1.25 24.45
N VAL A 453 5.65 0.88 23.26
CA VAL A 453 6.46 1.78 22.40
C VAL A 453 5.66 3.04 22.03
N LYS A 454 4.39 2.88 21.62
CA LYS A 454 3.50 4.03 21.33
C LYS A 454 3.38 4.96 22.52
N ARG A 455 3.06 4.46 23.71
CA ARG A 455 2.94 5.28 24.91
C ARG A 455 4.24 6.00 25.29
N ALA A 456 5.38 5.36 25.05
CA ALA A 456 6.69 5.99 25.31
C ALA A 456 6.99 7.15 24.36
N LEU A 457 6.62 7.03 23.07
CA LEU A 457 6.91 8.03 22.04
C LEU A 457 5.81 9.10 21.91
N ASP A 458 4.57 8.75 22.23
CA ASP A 458 3.38 9.61 22.09
C ASP A 458 2.41 9.36 23.25
N PRO A 459 2.75 9.80 24.47
CA PRO A 459 1.94 9.54 25.66
C PRO A 459 0.57 10.21 25.62
N ALA A 460 0.39 11.30 24.86
CA ALA A 460 -0.87 11.99 24.68
C ALA A 460 -1.77 11.38 23.59
N GLY A 461 -1.27 10.41 22.80
CA GLY A 461 -2.02 9.82 21.68
C GLY A 461 -2.28 10.80 20.54
N THR A 462 -1.42 11.80 20.36
CA THR A 462 -1.59 12.87 19.37
C THR A 462 -1.50 12.37 17.93
N LEU A 463 -0.58 11.40 17.66
CA LEU A 463 -0.25 10.99 16.32
C LEU A 463 -1.13 9.83 15.83
N ASN A 464 -1.97 10.11 14.86
CA ASN A 464 -2.82 9.19 14.09
C ASN A 464 -3.52 8.10 14.92
N PRO A 465 -4.29 8.45 15.96
CA PRO A 465 -4.90 7.49 16.88
C PRO A 465 -5.91 6.57 16.20
N GLY A 466 -6.05 5.34 16.72
CA GLY A 466 -6.97 4.31 16.22
C GLY A 466 -6.47 3.57 14.99
N LYS A 467 -5.22 3.77 14.54
CA LYS A 467 -4.59 3.04 13.43
C LYS A 467 -3.55 2.07 13.97
N ALA A 468 -3.29 1.00 13.22
CA ALA A 468 -2.28 0.00 13.54
C ALA A 468 -2.36 -0.55 14.99
N GLY A 469 -3.54 -0.54 15.60
CA GLY A 469 -3.77 -1.04 16.97
C GLY A 469 -3.47 -0.05 18.11
N PHE A 470 -3.32 1.26 17.78
CA PHE A 470 -2.96 2.33 18.72
C PHE A 470 -4.08 3.37 18.90
#